data_960bd4376192662c147e57bfcde21851
#
_entry.id   960bd4376192662c147e57bfcde21851
#
_cell.length_a   1.000
_cell.length_b   1.000
_cell.length_c   1.000
_cell.angle_alpha   90.00
_cell.angle_beta   90.00
_cell.angle_gamma   90.00
#
_symmetry.space_group_name_H-M   'P 1'
#
loop_
_entity.id
_entity.type
_entity.pdbx_description
1 polymer ?
#
loop_
_entity_poly.entity_id
_entity_poly.type
_entity_poly.pdbx_seq_one_letter_code
_entity_poly.pdbx_strand_id
1 'polypeptide(L)'
;KYWLLFYLARSPCRDLCQKNLHLMRQIHIALGKNSAQEKYALVQVAHSKDRIKNEHRQQDPHLLNYFISDKEFHKFFSVSRFKQSAEGYYLVDPLGRIILYYPPHARGEAIYQDLSHLLAHLTTG
;
A
#
# COMPACT_ATOMS: atom_id res chain seq x y z
N LYS A 1 -16.28 -4.48 -2.07
CA LYS A 1 -14.97 -4.98 -1.71
C LYS A 1 -13.97 -4.65 -2.79
N TYR A 2 -12.75 -4.40 -2.38
CA TYR A 2 -11.72 -3.89 -3.28
C TYR A 2 -10.36 -4.49 -2.96
N TRP A 3 -9.44 -4.34 -3.89
CA TRP A 3 -8.03 -4.64 -3.70
C TRP A 3 -7.37 -3.43 -3.04
N LEU A 4 -6.41 -3.68 -2.18
CA LEU A 4 -5.68 -2.61 -1.51
C LEU A 4 -4.19 -2.76 -1.74
N LEU A 5 -3.58 -1.74 -2.33
CA LEU A 5 -2.13 -1.64 -2.42
C LEU A 5 -1.68 -0.64 -1.37
N PHE A 6 -0.88 -1.07 -0.41
CA PHE A 6 -0.38 -0.12 0.58
C PHE A 6 1.14 -0.13 0.67
N TYR A 7 1.68 1.01 0.99
CA TYR A 7 3.09 1.16 1.25
C TYR A 7 3.29 1.24 2.76
N LEU A 8 4.13 0.36 3.29
CA LEU A 8 4.44 0.32 4.72
C LEU A 8 5.71 1.12 4.98
N ALA A 9 5.59 2.19 5.75
CA ALA A 9 6.72 3.02 6.15
C ALA A 9 6.98 2.84 7.63
N ARG A 10 8.18 2.40 7.98
CA ARG A 10 8.60 2.19 9.37
C ARG A 10 9.27 3.41 9.98
N SER A 11 9.56 4.40 9.16
CA SER A 11 10.14 5.67 9.56
C SER A 11 9.33 6.78 8.92
N PRO A 12 9.57 8.05 9.28
CA PRO A 12 8.86 9.14 8.62
C PRO A 12 8.98 9.04 7.11
N CYS A 13 7.87 9.29 6.42
CA CYS A 13 7.81 9.16 4.98
C CYS A 13 8.56 10.32 4.33
N ARG A 14 9.78 10.05 3.88
CA ARG A 14 10.65 11.03 3.24
C ARG A 14 10.89 10.63 1.79
N ASP A 15 12.01 11.04 1.23
CA ASP A 15 12.31 11.01 -0.21
C ASP A 15 11.82 9.77 -0.96
N LEU A 16 12.31 8.59 -0.63
CA LEU A 16 11.92 7.37 -1.32
C LEU A 16 10.46 7.02 -1.06
N CYS A 17 10.02 7.17 0.18
CA CYS A 17 8.63 6.93 0.53
C CYS A 17 7.71 7.85 -0.27
N GLN A 18 8.02 9.14 -0.34
CA GLN A 18 7.22 10.10 -1.11
C GLN A 18 7.16 9.71 -2.59
N LYS A 19 8.29 9.31 -3.15
CA LYS A 19 8.35 8.83 -4.52
C LYS A 19 7.43 7.62 -4.71
N ASN A 20 7.42 6.71 -3.74
CA ASN A 20 6.62 5.50 -3.82
C ASN A 20 5.12 5.78 -3.69
N LEU A 21 4.75 6.80 -2.90
CA LEU A 21 3.35 7.24 -2.87
C LEU A 21 2.91 7.76 -4.23
N HIS A 22 3.78 8.52 -4.88
CA HIS A 22 3.50 9.03 -6.20
C HIS A 22 3.36 7.89 -7.22
N LEU A 23 4.20 6.87 -7.11
CA LEU A 23 4.10 5.69 -7.97
C LEU A 23 2.78 4.96 -7.79
N MET A 24 2.30 4.83 -6.55
CA MET A 24 1.00 4.21 -6.31
C MET A 24 -0.13 4.99 -6.97
N ARG A 25 -0.05 6.31 -6.93
CA ARG A 25 -1.03 7.15 -7.62
C ARG A 25 -1.00 6.91 -9.12
N GLN A 26 0.20 6.84 -9.69
CA GLN A 26 0.36 6.59 -11.13
C GLN A 26 -0.18 5.22 -11.53
N ILE A 27 0.05 4.21 -10.69
CA ILE A 27 -0.49 2.87 -10.93
C ILE A 27 -2.02 2.92 -10.93
N HIS A 28 -2.60 3.59 -9.94
CA HIS A 28 -4.05 3.72 -9.85
C HIS A 28 -4.64 4.37 -11.10
N ILE A 29 -4.03 5.43 -11.56
CA ILE A 29 -4.48 6.13 -12.77
C ILE A 29 -4.33 5.20 -14.00
N ALA A 30 -3.22 4.50 -14.09
CA ALA A 30 -2.94 3.62 -15.22
C ALA A 30 -3.91 2.44 -15.31
N LEU A 31 -4.51 2.03 -14.18
CA LEU A 31 -5.50 0.97 -14.18
C LEU A 31 -6.79 1.34 -14.93
N GLY A 32 -7.00 2.63 -15.17
CA GLY A 32 -8.15 3.10 -15.93
C GLY A 32 -9.47 2.68 -15.31
N LYS A 33 -10.32 2.03 -16.08
CA LYS A 33 -11.62 1.60 -15.58
C LYS A 33 -11.52 0.60 -14.43
N ASN A 34 -10.43 -0.15 -14.36
CA ASN A 34 -10.23 -1.12 -13.28
C ASN A 34 -9.85 -0.44 -11.96
N SER A 35 -9.54 0.84 -11.99
CA SER A 35 -9.18 1.58 -10.77
C SER A 35 -10.32 1.63 -9.76
N ALA A 36 -11.56 1.46 -10.20
CA ALA A 36 -12.71 1.43 -9.30
C ALA A 36 -12.65 0.26 -8.31
N GLN A 37 -11.87 -0.77 -8.61
CA GLN A 37 -11.73 -1.96 -7.77
C GLN A 37 -10.49 -1.91 -6.89
N GLU A 38 -9.74 -0.81 -6.92
CA GLU A 38 -8.49 -0.71 -6.22
C GLU A 38 -8.44 0.56 -5.37
N LYS A 39 -7.90 0.41 -4.17
CA LYS A 39 -7.56 1.55 -3.32
C LYS A 39 -6.08 1.47 -2.97
N TYR A 40 -5.49 2.60 -2.61
CA TYR A 40 -4.09 2.61 -2.21
C TYR A 40 -3.91 3.45 -0.95
N ALA A 41 -2.93 3.06 -0.16
CA ALA A 41 -2.76 3.63 1.16
C ALA A 41 -1.30 3.74 1.57
N LEU A 42 -1.04 4.68 2.46
CA LEU A 42 0.18 4.76 3.23
C LEU A 42 -0.13 4.24 4.62
N VAL A 43 0.62 3.24 5.07
CA VAL A 43 0.52 2.73 6.43
C VAL A 43 1.83 3.05 7.14
N GLN A 44 1.74 3.82 8.21
CA GLN A 44 2.91 4.23 8.96
C GLN A 44 2.90 3.60 10.34
N VAL A 45 4.04 3.03 10.71
CA VAL A 45 4.23 2.50 12.05
C VAL A 45 4.69 3.68 12.90
N ALA A 46 3.80 4.19 13.72
CA ALA A 46 4.08 5.39 14.52
C ALA A 46 4.37 5.01 15.95
N HIS A 47 5.44 5.57 16.49
CA HIS A 47 5.60 5.64 17.93
C HIS A 47 4.58 6.65 18.44
N SER A 48 4.05 6.42 19.62
CA SER A 48 2.85 7.07 20.13
C SER A 48 2.85 8.61 20.14
N LYS A 49 3.95 9.25 19.79
CA LYS A 49 4.06 10.70 19.80
C LYS A 49 4.30 11.34 18.44
N ASP A 50 4.50 10.54 17.42
CA ASP A 50 4.77 11.06 16.10
C ASP A 50 3.44 11.26 15.35
N ARG A 51 2.87 12.41 15.55
CA ARG A 51 1.71 12.80 14.78
C ARG A 51 2.16 13.19 13.41
N ILE A 52 1.72 12.44 12.46
CA ILE A 52 2.05 12.71 11.10
C ILE A 52 1.08 13.73 10.55
N LYS A 53 1.66 14.77 10.00
CA LYS A 53 0.89 15.83 9.39
C LYS A 53 0.15 15.28 8.17
N ASN A 54 -1.05 15.75 7.97
CA ASN A 54 -1.91 15.36 6.84
C ASN A 54 -1.43 15.95 5.51
N GLU A 55 -0.14 16.16 5.35
CA GLU A 55 0.41 16.77 4.14
C GLU A 55 0.11 15.95 2.89
N HIS A 56 0.10 14.62 3.05
CA HIS A 56 -0.16 13.72 1.93
C HIS A 56 -1.61 13.77 1.46
N ARG A 57 -2.54 14.00 2.38
CA ARG A 57 -3.96 14.09 2.04
C ARG A 57 -4.27 15.26 1.15
N GLN A 58 -3.55 16.36 1.33
CA GLN A 58 -3.78 17.56 0.54
C GLN A 58 -3.26 17.40 -0.88
N GLN A 59 -2.20 16.63 -1.05
CA GLN A 59 -1.61 16.40 -2.36
C GLN A 59 -2.32 15.33 -3.16
N ASP A 60 -2.89 14.34 -2.47
CA ASP A 60 -3.57 13.23 -3.11
C ASP A 60 -4.78 12.82 -2.27
N PRO A 61 -5.97 13.31 -2.63
CA PRO A 61 -7.17 13.01 -1.86
C PRO A 61 -7.60 11.55 -1.92
N HIS A 62 -7.08 10.78 -2.87
CA HIS A 62 -7.41 9.35 -2.99
C HIS A 62 -6.50 8.49 -2.13
N LEU A 63 -5.39 9.02 -1.66
CA LEU A 63 -4.47 8.27 -0.81
C LEU A 63 -5.06 8.11 0.57
N LEU A 64 -5.25 6.87 1.00
CA LEU A 64 -5.68 6.58 2.36
C LEU A 64 -4.46 6.62 3.28
N ASN A 65 -4.65 7.09 4.50
CA ASN A 65 -3.57 7.20 5.48
C ASN A 65 -3.95 6.48 6.75
N TYR A 66 -3.11 5.53 7.16
CA TYR A 66 -3.32 4.78 8.38
C TYR A 66 -2.08 4.83 9.24
N PHE A 67 -2.31 4.90 10.55
CA PHE A 67 -1.26 4.82 11.55
C PHE A 67 -1.51 3.62 12.42
N ILE A 68 -0.49 2.78 12.56
CA ILE A 68 -0.58 1.64 13.45
C ILE A 68 0.55 1.70 14.45
N SER A 69 0.30 1.18 15.66
CA SER A 69 1.32 1.09 16.69
C SER A 69 2.27 -0.06 16.39
N ASP A 70 3.42 -0.08 17.05
CA ASP A 70 4.34 -1.22 16.96
C ASP A 70 3.64 -2.51 17.34
N LYS A 71 2.79 -2.47 18.34
CA LYS A 71 2.06 -3.65 18.81
C LYS A 71 1.10 -4.17 17.74
N GLU A 72 0.34 -3.28 17.12
CA GLU A 72 -0.57 -3.64 16.03
C GLU A 72 0.19 -4.20 14.83
N PHE A 73 1.32 -3.57 14.53
CA PHE A 73 2.19 -4.00 13.45
C PHE A 73 2.67 -5.44 13.67
N HIS A 74 3.22 -5.74 14.86
CA HIS A 74 3.69 -7.08 15.16
C HIS A 74 2.56 -8.09 15.14
N LYS A 75 1.40 -7.72 15.67
CA LYS A 75 0.25 -8.61 15.68
C LYS A 75 -0.20 -8.95 14.26
N PHE A 76 -0.27 -7.95 13.40
CA PHE A 76 -0.69 -8.14 12.01
C PHE A 76 0.26 -9.05 11.25
N PHE A 77 1.56 -8.81 11.36
CA PHE A 77 2.55 -9.58 10.61
C PHE A 77 2.90 -10.92 11.23
N SER A 78 2.56 -11.15 12.50
CA SER A 78 2.80 -12.44 13.14
C SER A 78 1.92 -13.54 12.57
N VAL A 79 0.75 -13.20 12.06
CA VAL A 79 -0.19 -14.16 11.47
C VAL A 79 -0.06 -14.22 9.95
N SER A 80 0.77 -13.37 9.38
CA SER A 80 1.01 -13.34 7.94
C SER A 80 2.19 -14.23 7.58
N ARG A 81 2.15 -14.81 6.38
CA ARG A 81 3.32 -15.53 5.87
C ARG A 81 4.49 -14.60 5.57
N PHE A 82 4.25 -13.29 5.51
CA PHE A 82 5.29 -12.29 5.33
C PHE A 82 5.80 -11.86 6.69
N LYS A 83 6.61 -12.70 7.31
CA LYS A 83 7.06 -12.51 8.68
C LYS A 83 8.05 -11.38 8.87
N GLN A 84 8.74 -11.01 7.81
CA GLN A 84 9.68 -9.91 7.88
C GLN A 84 8.99 -8.64 7.42
N SER A 85 8.38 -8.00 8.29
CA SER A 85 7.68 -6.73 8.12
C SER A 85 8.61 -5.65 7.57
N ALA A 86 9.14 -5.89 6.39
CA ALA A 86 10.01 -4.96 5.72
C ALA A 86 9.21 -3.79 5.17
N GLU A 87 9.82 -2.65 5.12
CA GLU A 87 9.24 -1.52 4.41
C GLU A 87 9.05 -1.89 2.95
N GLY A 88 7.97 -1.43 2.35
CA GLY A 88 7.69 -1.70 0.95
C GLY A 88 6.21 -1.73 0.65
N TYR A 89 5.87 -2.27 -0.50
CA TYR A 89 4.49 -2.36 -0.96
C TYR A 89 3.90 -3.72 -0.62
N TYR A 90 2.64 -3.71 -0.22
CA TYR A 90 1.89 -4.94 0.05
C TYR A 90 0.57 -4.89 -0.70
N LEU A 91 0.21 -6.00 -1.33
CA LEU A 91 -1.06 -6.12 -2.01
C LEU A 91 -1.99 -7.02 -1.22
N VAL A 92 -3.17 -6.48 -0.89
CA VAL A 92 -4.19 -7.16 -0.12
C VAL A 92 -5.37 -7.45 -1.04
N ASP A 93 -5.83 -8.70 -1.04
CA ASP A 93 -6.96 -9.08 -1.87
C ASP A 93 -8.31 -8.64 -1.23
N PRO A 94 -9.42 -8.75 -1.95
CA PRO A 94 -10.73 -8.34 -1.40
C PRO A 94 -11.18 -9.11 -0.15
N LEU A 95 -10.56 -10.23 0.15
CA LEU A 95 -10.84 -10.99 1.37
C LEU A 95 -9.96 -10.59 2.54
N GLY A 96 -9.10 -9.58 2.34
CA GLY A 96 -8.23 -9.07 3.40
C GLY A 96 -6.93 -9.82 3.58
N ARG A 97 -6.51 -10.60 2.60
CA ARG A 97 -5.27 -11.38 2.68
C ARG A 97 -4.15 -10.67 1.94
N ILE A 98 -2.96 -10.61 2.57
CA ILE A 98 -1.77 -10.11 1.89
C ILE A 98 -1.28 -11.21 0.96
N ILE A 99 -1.21 -10.92 -0.33
CA ILE A 99 -0.82 -11.91 -1.33
C ILE A 99 0.52 -11.63 -1.99
N LEU A 100 0.94 -10.37 -2.04
CA LEU A 100 2.21 -9.99 -2.67
C LEU A 100 2.93 -8.92 -1.86
N TYR A 101 4.25 -8.95 -1.95
CA TYR A 101 5.13 -7.93 -1.39
C TYR A 101 6.11 -7.46 -2.45
N TYR A 102 6.38 -6.16 -2.48
CA TYR A 102 7.40 -5.57 -3.35
C TYR A 102 8.31 -4.68 -2.52
N PRO A 103 9.63 -4.81 -2.70
CA PRO A 103 10.57 -3.96 -1.94
C PRO A 103 10.44 -2.49 -2.33
N PRO A 104 11.00 -1.57 -1.52
CA PRO A 104 10.87 -0.13 -1.77
C PRO A 104 11.41 0.33 -3.13
N HIS A 105 12.34 -0.41 -3.68
CA HIS A 105 12.94 -0.06 -4.97
C HIS A 105 12.28 -0.79 -6.15
N ALA A 106 11.17 -1.47 -5.92
CA ALA A 106 10.47 -2.16 -6.99
C ALA A 106 10.01 -1.16 -8.06
N ARG A 107 10.00 -1.62 -9.28
CA ARG A 107 9.54 -0.80 -10.40
C ARG A 107 8.02 -0.75 -10.40
N GLY A 108 7.48 0.45 -10.53
CA GLY A 108 6.03 0.61 -10.58
C GLY A 108 5.37 -0.18 -11.69
N GLU A 109 6.07 -0.34 -12.80
CA GLU A 109 5.62 -1.11 -13.94
C GLU A 109 5.36 -2.58 -13.59
N ALA A 110 6.24 -3.18 -12.79
CA ALA A 110 6.06 -4.57 -12.37
C ALA A 110 4.82 -4.72 -11.48
N ILE A 111 4.63 -3.78 -10.57
CA ILE A 111 3.46 -3.78 -9.69
C ILE A 111 2.18 -3.60 -10.52
N TYR A 112 2.21 -2.66 -11.45
CA TYR A 112 1.08 -2.39 -12.33
C TYR A 112 0.68 -3.63 -13.12
N GLN A 113 1.65 -4.34 -13.70
CA GLN A 113 1.37 -5.52 -14.51
C GLN A 113 0.70 -6.61 -13.68
N ASP A 114 1.22 -6.88 -12.49
CA ASP A 114 0.64 -7.89 -11.61
C ASP A 114 -0.77 -7.50 -11.17
N LEU A 115 -0.94 -6.25 -10.75
CA LEU A 115 -2.24 -5.78 -10.27
C LEU A 115 -3.27 -5.74 -11.39
N SER A 116 -2.87 -5.27 -12.56
CA SER A 116 -3.73 -5.22 -13.73
C SER A 116 -4.22 -6.61 -14.11
N HIS A 117 -3.33 -7.60 -14.07
CA HIS A 117 -3.67 -8.98 -14.37
C HIS A 117 -4.66 -9.55 -13.33
N LEU A 118 -4.38 -9.32 -12.06
CA LEU A 118 -5.25 -9.82 -10.99
C LEU A 118 -6.65 -9.22 -11.06
N LEU A 119 -6.74 -7.92 -11.29
CA LEU A 119 -8.02 -7.23 -11.40
C LEU A 119 -8.82 -7.74 -12.59
N ALA A 120 -8.16 -7.99 -13.70
CA ALA A 120 -8.83 -8.44 -14.91
C ALA A 120 -9.35 -9.88 -14.81
N HIS A 121 -8.64 -10.73 -14.07
CA HIS A 121 -8.94 -12.17 -14.06
C HIS A 121 -9.63 -12.68 -12.81
N LEU A 122 -9.48 -12.00 -11.68
CA LEU A 122 -10.00 -12.50 -10.41
C LEU A 122 -11.21 -11.73 -9.87
N THR A 123 -11.52 -10.59 -10.46
CA THR A 123 -12.63 -9.76 -9.97
C THR A 123 -13.82 -9.75 -10.92
N THR A 124 -13.73 -10.38 -12.06
CA THR A 124 -14.78 -10.39 -13.08
C THR A 124 -15.64 -11.64 -13.03
N GLY A 125 -15.36 -12.53 -12.13
CA GLY A 125 -16.10 -13.79 -12.02
C GLY A 125 -17.47 -13.68 -11.40
#